data_925bb1dad90708a1fd77126b21fcb8ff
#
_entry.id   925bb1dad90708a1fd77126b21fcb8ff
#
_cell.length_a   1.000
_cell.length_b   1.000
_cell.length_c   1.000
_cell.angle_alpha   90.00
_cell.angle_beta   90.00
_cell.angle_gamma   90.00
#
_symmetry.space_group_name_H-M   'P 1'
#
loop_
_entity.id
_entity.type
_entity.pdbx_description
1 polymer ?
#
loop_
_entity_poly.entity_id
_entity_poly.type
_entity_poly.pdbx_seq_one_letter_code
_entity_poly.pdbx_strand_id
1 'polypeptide(L)'
;MAAPARTSDREVVHNRIPLLRADRGISRGDLAEALGIHYQTVGYIERGEYAPSLHLALRMAAFFGLPVEAVFSLEPFEQLGAAAFLARRAPSTTD
;
A
#
# COMPACT_ATOMS: atom_id res chain seq x y z
N MET A 1 16.04 -19.12 -6.47
CA MET A 1 15.26 -18.44 -6.49
C MET A 1 15.54 -17.29 -7.13
N ALA A 2 14.97 -16.85 -7.63
CA ALA A 2 15.29 -15.93 -8.39
C ALA A 2 15.31 -14.67 -7.87
N ALA A 3 15.72 -13.86 -8.48
CA ALA A 3 15.91 -12.67 -8.08
C ALA A 3 14.70 -12.07 -8.12
N PRO A 4 14.18 -11.70 -7.45
CA PRO A 4 13.03 -11.26 -7.41
C PRO A 4 12.96 -9.93 -7.37
N ALA A 5 13.35 -9.37 -6.91
CA ALA A 5 13.27 -8.12 -6.78
C ALA A 5 12.57 -7.31 -7.74
N ARG A 6 12.84 -7.36 -8.92
CA ARG A 6 12.32 -6.51 -9.79
C ARG A 6 10.98 -6.86 -10.20
N THR A 7 10.07 -6.00 -10.23
CA THR A 7 8.74 -6.23 -10.68
C THR A 7 8.70 -6.05 -12.16
N SER A 8 8.20 -6.97 -12.89
CA SER A 8 8.19 -6.82 -14.34
C SER A 8 6.93 -6.09 -14.70
N ASP A 9 6.82 -5.70 -15.92
CA ASP A 9 5.66 -4.98 -16.36
C ASP A 9 4.41 -5.77 -16.14
N ARG A 10 4.48 -7.05 -16.16
CA ARG A 10 3.30 -7.83 -16.02
C ARG A 10 2.93 -8.15 -14.62
N GLU A 11 3.80 -8.02 -13.74
CA GLU A 11 3.52 -8.36 -12.38
C GLU A 11 3.79 -7.28 -11.39
N VAL A 12 3.11 -6.20 -11.54
CA VAL A 12 3.27 -5.10 -10.62
C VAL A 12 2.44 -5.37 -9.38
N VAL A 13 2.98 -5.08 -8.24
CA VAL A 13 2.21 -5.15 -7.00
C VAL A 13 1.61 -3.78 -6.78
N HIS A 14 0.30 -3.69 -6.83
CA HIS A 14 -0.40 -2.44 -6.64
C HIS A 14 -0.62 -2.18 -5.17
N ASN A 15 -0.76 -0.93 -4.78
CA ASN A 15 -0.94 -0.61 -3.38
C ASN A 15 -1.78 0.63 -3.17
N ARG A 16 -2.25 0.81 -1.95
CA ARG A 16 -3.01 1.97 -1.57
C ARG A 16 -2.24 2.85 -0.61
N ILE A 17 -0.92 2.69 -0.52
CA ILE A 17 -0.13 3.43 0.45
C ILE A 17 -0.26 4.94 0.31
N PRO A 18 -0.22 5.51 -0.91
CA PRO A 18 -0.39 6.95 -1.00
C PRO A 18 -1.73 7.42 -0.45
N LEU A 19 -2.79 6.67 -0.70
CA LEU A 19 -4.10 7.04 -0.21
C LEU A 19 -4.13 6.94 1.32
N LEU A 20 -3.56 5.89 1.87
CA LEU A 20 -3.58 5.69 3.31
C LEU A 20 -2.73 6.73 4.02
N ARG A 21 -1.60 7.10 3.40
CA ARG A 21 -0.79 8.17 3.98
C ARG A 21 -1.54 9.49 3.97
N ALA A 22 -2.19 9.79 2.85
CA ALA A 22 -2.92 11.04 2.75
C ALA A 22 -4.05 11.07 3.79
N ASP A 23 -4.69 9.95 3.99
CA ASP A 23 -5.77 9.88 4.95
C ASP A 23 -5.24 10.14 6.37
N ARG A 24 -4.02 9.77 6.67
CA ARG A 24 -3.45 9.97 7.98
C ARG A 24 -2.62 11.23 8.09
N GLY A 25 -2.43 11.94 7.01
CA GLY A 25 -1.64 13.17 7.01
C GLY A 25 -0.17 12.92 7.28
N ILE A 26 0.37 11.80 6.81
CA ILE A 26 1.78 11.51 7.05
C ILE A 26 2.54 11.47 5.74
N SER A 27 3.82 11.78 5.80
CA SER A 27 4.66 11.81 4.64
C SER A 27 5.31 10.46 4.41
N ARG A 28 5.95 10.29 3.25
CA ARG A 28 6.74 9.10 3.02
C ARG A 28 7.83 8.96 4.06
N GLY A 29 8.43 10.10 4.43
CA GLY A 29 9.48 10.07 5.44
C GLY A 29 8.96 9.61 6.78
N ASP A 30 7.75 10.03 7.15
CA ASP A 30 7.17 9.62 8.41
C ASP A 30 6.93 8.11 8.40
N LEU A 31 6.43 7.59 7.30
CA LEU A 31 6.16 6.17 7.20
C LEU A 31 7.48 5.39 7.22
N ALA A 32 8.47 5.88 6.49
CA ALA A 32 9.76 5.22 6.43
C ALA A 32 10.40 5.16 7.81
N GLU A 33 10.31 6.24 8.54
CA GLU A 33 10.90 6.28 9.87
C GLU A 33 10.21 5.28 10.78
N ALA A 34 8.90 5.21 10.73
CA ALA A 34 8.15 4.28 11.57
C ALA A 34 8.49 2.83 11.23
N LEU A 35 8.85 2.55 9.99
CA LEU A 35 9.16 1.20 9.59
C LEU A 35 10.66 0.90 9.62
N GLY A 36 11.48 1.90 9.84
CA GLY A 36 12.92 1.71 9.87
C GLY A 36 13.52 1.42 8.50
N ILE A 37 12.97 2.01 7.45
CA ILE A 37 13.47 1.82 6.10
C ILE A 37 13.75 3.18 5.48
N HIS A 38 14.40 3.17 4.34
CA HIS A 38 14.73 4.41 3.66
C HIS A 38 13.49 4.97 2.97
N TYR A 39 13.33 6.29 2.98
CA TYR A 39 12.12 6.85 2.42
C TYR A 39 12.03 6.62 0.91
N GLN A 40 13.17 6.46 0.23
CA GLN A 40 13.13 6.18 -1.19
C GLN A 40 12.52 4.80 -1.45
N THR A 41 12.67 3.87 -0.52
CA THR A 41 12.07 2.56 -0.66
C THR A 41 10.55 2.68 -0.65
N VAL A 42 10.02 3.56 0.19
CA VAL A 42 8.58 3.78 0.21
C VAL A 42 8.13 4.28 -1.16
N GLY A 43 8.87 5.21 -1.75
CA GLY A 43 8.52 5.75 -3.06
C GLY A 43 8.54 4.69 -4.14
N TYR A 44 9.54 3.81 -4.14
CA TYR A 44 9.62 2.75 -5.12
C TYR A 44 8.43 1.80 -4.98
N ILE A 45 8.04 1.48 -3.77
CA ILE A 45 6.92 0.59 -3.54
C ILE A 45 5.63 1.27 -3.99
N GLU A 46 5.47 2.56 -3.67
CA GLU A 46 4.25 3.26 -4.04
C GLU A 46 4.06 3.32 -5.54
N ARG A 47 5.15 3.43 -6.28
CA ARG A 47 5.05 3.51 -7.73
C ARG A 47 5.02 2.14 -8.41
N GLY A 48 5.06 1.07 -7.64
CA GLY A 48 5.05 -0.26 -8.20
C GLY A 48 6.37 -0.67 -8.81
N GLU A 49 7.44 0.07 -8.52
CA GLU A 49 8.74 -0.23 -9.08
C GLU A 49 9.49 -1.27 -8.25
N TYR A 50 9.03 -1.56 -7.09
CA TYR A 50 9.67 -2.50 -6.21
C TYR A 50 8.62 -3.18 -5.35
N ALA A 51 8.63 -4.49 -5.33
CA ALA A 51 7.68 -5.22 -4.51
C ALA A 51 8.29 -5.44 -3.14
N PRO A 52 7.61 -5.13 -2.07
CA PRO A 52 8.17 -5.31 -0.74
C PRO A 52 8.27 -6.80 -0.41
N SER A 53 9.16 -7.13 0.49
CA SER A 53 9.21 -8.48 0.99
C SER A 53 7.91 -8.74 1.72
N LEU A 54 7.58 -9.99 1.94
CA LEU A 54 6.38 -10.31 2.69
C LEU A 54 6.46 -9.71 4.10
N HIS A 55 7.63 -9.80 4.71
CA HIS A 55 7.80 -9.24 6.05
C HIS A 55 7.50 -7.75 6.07
N LEU A 56 8.03 -7.01 5.11
CA LEU A 56 7.80 -5.58 5.06
C LEU A 56 6.33 -5.28 4.75
N ALA A 57 5.74 -6.04 3.83
CA ALA A 57 4.34 -5.81 3.50
C ALA A 57 3.44 -6.01 4.72
N LEU A 58 3.73 -7.03 5.52
CA LEU A 58 2.94 -7.28 6.70
C LEU A 58 3.14 -6.18 7.74
N ARG A 59 4.36 -5.66 7.84
CA ARG A 59 4.61 -4.55 8.76
C ARG A 59 3.90 -3.28 8.31
N MET A 60 3.87 -3.04 7.01
CA MET A 60 3.18 -1.86 6.50
C MET A 60 1.69 -1.98 6.77
N ALA A 61 1.12 -3.15 6.52
CA ALA A 61 -0.30 -3.33 6.77
C ALA A 61 -0.61 -3.16 8.26
N ALA A 62 0.25 -3.70 9.11
CA ALA A 62 0.07 -3.56 10.54
C ALA A 62 0.13 -2.10 10.98
N PHE A 63 1.01 -1.33 10.35
CA PHE A 63 1.14 0.07 10.69
C PHE A 63 -0.18 0.79 10.41
N PHE A 64 -0.86 0.45 9.32
CA PHE A 64 -2.12 1.08 9.00
C PHE A 64 -3.31 0.37 9.68
N GLY A 65 -3.06 -0.73 10.37
CA GLY A 65 -4.15 -1.43 11.05
C GLY A 65 -5.08 -2.15 10.11
N LEU A 66 -4.57 -2.60 8.96
CA LEU A 66 -5.39 -3.23 7.95
C LEU A 66 -4.81 -4.58 7.56
N PRO A 67 -5.61 -5.46 7.00
CA PRO A 67 -5.07 -6.71 6.50
C PRO A 67 -4.21 -6.40 5.28
N VAL A 68 -3.22 -7.22 5.02
CA VAL A 68 -2.27 -6.94 3.95
C VAL A 68 -2.96 -6.82 2.60
N GLU A 69 -4.00 -7.57 2.35
CA GLU A 69 -4.67 -7.48 1.07
C GLU A 69 -5.50 -6.22 0.90
N ALA A 70 -5.68 -5.45 1.96
CA ALA A 70 -6.33 -4.15 1.82
C ALA A 70 -5.31 -3.09 1.42
N VAL A 71 -4.03 -3.40 1.56
CA VAL A 71 -2.97 -2.45 1.26
C VAL A 71 -2.30 -2.79 -0.05
N PHE A 72 -2.12 -4.07 -0.37
CA PHE A 72 -1.43 -4.51 -1.58
C PHE A 72 -2.28 -5.48 -2.37
N SER A 73 -2.11 -5.48 -3.67
CA SER A 73 -2.89 -6.36 -4.53
C SER A 73 -2.13 -6.64 -5.81
N LEU A 74 -2.37 -7.79 -6.40
CA LEU A 74 -1.81 -8.10 -7.71
C LEU A 74 -2.69 -7.52 -8.80
N GLU A 75 -3.87 -7.02 -8.44
CA GLU A 75 -4.77 -6.40 -9.39
C GLU A 75 -4.86 -4.92 -9.08
N PRO A 76 -5.09 -4.08 -10.05
CA PRO A 76 -5.23 -2.65 -9.77
C PRO A 76 -6.41 -2.40 -8.86
N PHE A 77 -6.23 -1.50 -7.92
CA PHE A 77 -7.34 -1.11 -7.08
C PHE A 77 -8.21 -0.17 -7.92
N GLU A 78 -9.48 -0.12 -7.60
CA GLU A 78 -10.36 0.76 -8.32
C GLU A 78 -9.97 2.19 -8.06
N GLN A 79 -10.05 2.99 -9.10
CA GLN A 79 -9.68 4.37 -8.99
C GLN A 79 -10.86 5.17 -8.55
N LEU A 80 -11.22 5.08 -7.33
CA LEU A 80 -12.37 5.78 -6.82
C LEU A 80 -11.92 6.99 -6.02
N GLY A 81 -12.71 8.00 -5.99
CA GLY A 81 -12.41 9.15 -5.17
C GLY A 81 -12.67 8.81 -3.73
N ALA A 82 -12.27 9.69 -2.84
CA ALA A 82 -12.42 9.45 -1.42
C ALA A 82 -13.85 9.18 -1.01
N ALA A 83 -14.78 9.92 -1.59
CA ALA A 83 -16.17 9.73 -1.22
C ALA A 83 -16.66 8.35 -1.62
N ALA A 84 -16.27 7.90 -2.79
CA ALA A 84 -16.70 6.59 -3.23
C ALA A 84 -16.04 5.50 -2.39
N PHE A 85 -14.80 5.72 -2.02
CA PHE A 85 -14.09 4.76 -1.20
C PHE A 85 -14.79 4.63 0.16
N LEU A 86 -15.17 5.74 0.74
CA LEU A 86 -15.85 5.69 2.03
C LEU A 86 -17.22 5.06 1.91
N ALA A 87 -17.88 5.29 0.81
CA ALA A 87 -19.20 4.73 0.60
C ALA A 87 -19.11 3.21 0.54
N ARG A 88 -18.04 2.69 -0.04
CA ARG A 88 -17.90 1.25 -0.12
C ARG A 88 -17.64 0.63 1.23
N ARG A 89 -17.03 1.41 2.10
CA ARG A 89 -16.77 0.86 3.41
C ARG A 89 -17.98 0.93 4.25
N ALA A 90 -18.71 1.96 4.11
CA ALA A 90 -19.76 2.17 4.98
C ALA A 90 -20.96 1.36 4.84
N PRO A 91 -21.34 1.04 3.88
CA PRO A 91 -22.48 0.42 3.68
C PRO A 91 -22.87 -0.63 4.40
N SER A 92 -22.17 -1.27 4.65
CA SER A 92 -22.49 -2.40 5.24
C SER A 92 -23.43 -2.16 6.23
N THR A 93 -23.55 -1.17 6.54
CA THR A 93 -24.28 -1.02 7.59
C THR A 93 -25.59 -1.00 7.30
N THR A 94 -25.91 -0.97 6.60
CA THR A 94 -27.06 -0.89 6.47
C THR A 94 -27.75 -1.74 6.59
N ASP A 95 -27.65 -2.08 6.80
CA ASP A 95 -28.31 -2.76 6.99
C ASP A 95 -28.63 -2.96 7.28
#